data_44af316cff3a01e29ff64d1acb2bef07
#
_entry.id   44af316cff3a01e29ff64d1acb2bef07
#
_cell.length_a   1.000
_cell.length_b   1.000
_cell.length_c   1.000
_cell.angle_alpha   90.00
_cell.angle_beta   90.00
_cell.angle_gamma   90.00
#
_symmetry.space_group_name_H-M   'P 1'
#
loop_
_entity.id
_entity.type
_entity.pdbx_description
1 polymer ?
#
loop_
_entity_poly.entity_id
_entity_poly.type
_entity_poly.pdbx_seq_one_letter_code
_entity_poly.pdbx_strand_id
1 'polypeptide(L)'
;MPKKGANISLSSYDDIFSTQESRQETGEHVIMLPLESIHPFKNHPFRIVDDEEMQKTAESIREYGVLVPSIVRPLENGEYEMISGHRRRYASMLAGKETMPVIVREMDDDTATIFMVDSNLQREHILPSERAKAYQMKVEAIKHQGQKRSVETTSRQVVGKLEVAALIGDEIGQSGRQVQRFMRLNNLIPEILDIWTTRKGDVHRIYFL
;
A
#
# COMPACT_ATOMS: atom_id res chain seq x y z
N MET A 1 -14.43 -7.65 -35.84
CA MET A 1 -14.96 -6.66 -34.92
C MET A 1 -14.04 -6.65 -33.69
N PRO A 2 -13.38 -5.51 -33.33
CA PRO A 2 -12.50 -5.47 -32.19
C PRO A 2 -13.33 -5.48 -30.89
N LYS A 3 -12.94 -6.34 -29.95
CA LYS A 3 -13.56 -6.42 -28.61
C LYS A 3 -13.16 -5.18 -27.81
N LYS A 4 -14.14 -4.37 -27.42
CA LYS A 4 -13.97 -3.27 -26.47
C LYS A 4 -13.55 -3.85 -25.11
N GLY A 5 -12.31 -3.62 -24.69
CA GLY A 5 -11.84 -3.90 -23.35
C GLY A 5 -12.59 -3.00 -22.35
N ALA A 6 -12.93 -3.55 -21.19
CA ALA A 6 -13.50 -2.78 -20.10
C ALA A 6 -12.47 -1.75 -19.64
N ASN A 7 -12.82 -0.44 -19.69
CA ASN A 7 -12.05 0.63 -19.09
C ASN A 7 -12.13 0.48 -17.57
N ILE A 8 -11.13 -0.18 -16.97
CA ILE A 8 -10.89 -0.10 -15.54
C ILE A 8 -10.08 1.18 -15.35
N SER A 9 -10.72 2.26 -14.95
CA SER A 9 -10.06 3.48 -14.52
C SER A 9 -9.48 3.20 -13.14
N LEU A 10 -8.21 2.83 -13.09
CA LEU A 10 -7.40 2.92 -11.88
C LEU A 10 -7.14 4.41 -11.67
N SER A 11 -7.41 4.92 -10.47
CA SER A 11 -7.08 6.30 -10.11
C SER A 11 -5.60 6.52 -10.40
N SER A 12 -5.29 7.47 -11.27
CA SER A 12 -3.91 7.74 -11.69
C SER A 12 -3.07 8.17 -10.48
N TYR A 13 -1.80 7.82 -10.52
CA TYR A 13 -0.80 8.26 -9.54
C TYR A 13 -0.74 9.79 -9.39
N ASP A 14 -1.13 10.51 -10.44
CA ASP A 14 -1.23 11.97 -10.46
C ASP A 14 -2.25 12.52 -9.46
N ASP A 15 -3.29 11.74 -9.12
CA ASP A 15 -4.28 12.16 -8.09
C ASP A 15 -3.69 12.18 -6.67
N ILE A 16 -2.57 11.51 -6.44
CA ILE A 16 -1.93 11.41 -5.12
C ILE A 16 -0.99 12.60 -4.88
N PHE A 17 -0.37 13.11 -5.95
CA PHE A 17 0.62 14.20 -5.92
C PHE A 17 0.12 15.51 -6.52
N SER A 18 -1.19 15.67 -6.61
CA SER A 18 -1.81 16.91 -7.06
C SER A 18 -1.32 18.13 -6.26
N THR A 19 -1.09 19.24 -6.93
CA THR A 19 -0.68 20.52 -6.34
C THR A 19 -1.72 21.05 -5.33
N GLN A 20 -1.34 22.00 -4.48
CA GLN A 20 -2.26 22.61 -3.51
C GLN A 20 -3.55 23.16 -4.14
N GLU A 21 -3.49 23.61 -5.39
CA GLU A 21 -4.65 24.14 -6.14
C GLU A 21 -5.63 23.01 -6.51
N SER A 22 -5.15 21.84 -6.98
CA SER A 22 -6.04 20.73 -7.30
C SER A 22 -6.60 20.03 -6.04
N ARG A 23 -5.92 20.15 -4.88
CA ARG A 23 -6.44 19.70 -3.58
C ARG A 23 -7.63 20.53 -3.10
N GLN A 24 -7.67 21.82 -3.43
CA GLN A 24 -8.81 22.67 -3.09
C GLN A 24 -10.06 22.35 -3.92
N GLU A 25 -9.91 21.87 -5.15
CA GLU A 25 -11.04 21.45 -5.99
C GLU A 25 -11.63 20.10 -5.55
N THR A 26 -10.83 19.19 -4.96
CA THR A 26 -11.30 17.89 -4.45
C THR A 26 -11.83 17.94 -3.01
N GLY A 27 -11.78 19.10 -2.34
CA GLY A 27 -12.23 19.23 -0.94
C GLY A 27 -11.34 18.57 0.09
N GLU A 28 -10.11 18.14 -0.30
CA GLU A 28 -9.16 17.51 0.61
C GLU A 28 -8.47 18.55 1.49
N HIS A 29 -8.73 18.49 2.78
CA HIS A 29 -8.11 19.39 3.76
C HIS A 29 -7.10 18.64 4.62
N VAL A 30 -5.96 19.30 4.86
CA VAL A 30 -4.99 18.81 5.85
C VAL A 30 -5.49 19.20 7.23
N ILE A 31 -5.65 18.21 8.09
CA ILE A 31 -6.03 18.40 9.50
C ILE A 31 -4.96 17.81 10.42
N MET A 32 -4.90 18.32 11.66
CA MET A 32 -4.03 17.76 12.70
C MET A 32 -4.82 16.73 13.49
N LEU A 33 -4.36 15.49 13.51
CA LEU A 33 -4.97 14.43 14.33
C LEU A 33 -4.02 13.97 15.44
N PRO A 34 -4.57 13.61 16.62
CA PRO A 34 -3.81 12.95 17.67
C PRO A 34 -3.25 11.62 17.17
N LEU A 35 -1.98 11.32 17.46
CA LEU A 35 -1.33 10.07 17.06
C LEU A 35 -2.01 8.82 17.65
N GLU A 36 -2.61 8.96 18.81
CA GLU A 36 -3.36 7.89 19.50
C GLU A 36 -4.66 7.50 18.79
N SER A 37 -5.29 8.46 18.07
CA SER A 37 -6.51 8.20 17.29
C SER A 37 -6.24 7.57 15.92
N ILE A 38 -4.98 7.41 15.55
CA ILE A 38 -4.58 6.86 14.24
C ILE A 38 -4.04 5.45 14.43
N HIS A 39 -4.74 4.45 13.91
CA HIS A 39 -4.32 3.05 13.98
C HIS A 39 -3.53 2.64 12.73
N PRO A 40 -2.58 1.70 12.86
CA PRO A 40 -1.91 1.14 11.70
C PRO A 40 -2.91 0.36 10.83
N PHE A 41 -2.64 0.29 9.52
CA PHE A 41 -3.44 -0.52 8.60
C PHE A 41 -3.48 -1.99 9.04
N LYS A 42 -4.67 -2.57 9.04
CA LYS A 42 -4.88 -3.97 9.42
C LYS A 42 -4.07 -4.90 8.51
N ASN A 43 -3.26 -5.78 9.11
CA ASN A 43 -2.40 -6.72 8.37
C ASN A 43 -1.37 -6.04 7.44
N HIS A 44 -0.90 -4.83 7.79
CA HIS A 44 0.12 -4.11 7.02
C HIS A 44 1.31 -5.03 6.68
N PRO A 45 1.62 -5.24 5.38
CA PRO A 45 2.63 -6.23 5.00
C PRO A 45 4.07 -5.76 5.19
N PHE A 46 4.30 -4.45 5.25
CA PHE A 46 5.63 -3.85 5.29
C PHE A 46 6.06 -3.56 6.72
N ARG A 47 7.24 -4.02 7.10
CA ARG A 47 7.80 -3.80 8.44
C ARG A 47 8.22 -2.34 8.61
N ILE A 48 8.00 -1.82 9.81
CA ILE A 48 8.58 -0.57 10.26
C ILE A 48 9.81 -0.96 11.10
N VAL A 49 10.98 -0.57 10.63
CA VAL A 49 12.25 -0.86 11.31
C VAL A 49 12.75 0.43 11.94
N ASP A 50 13.18 0.35 13.20
CA ASP A 50 13.84 1.43 13.91
C ASP A 50 15.34 1.37 13.59
N ASP A 51 15.68 1.88 12.42
CA ASP A 51 17.04 1.97 11.89
C ASP A 51 17.57 3.42 11.95
N GLU A 52 18.80 3.61 11.52
CA GLU A 52 19.43 4.95 11.48
C GLU A 52 18.64 5.95 10.62
N GLU A 53 18.00 5.50 9.53
CA GLU A 53 17.14 6.34 8.70
C GLU A 53 15.87 6.77 9.44
N MET A 54 15.32 5.89 10.28
CA MET A 54 14.18 6.22 11.12
C MET A 54 14.54 7.26 12.16
N GLN A 55 15.72 7.15 12.79
CA GLN A 55 16.20 8.12 13.75
C GLN A 55 16.43 9.50 13.09
N LYS A 56 17.04 9.55 11.90
CA LYS A 56 17.17 10.80 11.12
C LYS A 56 15.80 11.40 10.75
N THR A 57 14.83 10.56 10.44
CA THR A 57 13.45 11.01 10.16
C THR A 57 12.81 11.60 11.42
N ALA A 58 13.01 10.95 12.58
CA ALA A 58 12.49 11.46 13.85
C ALA A 58 13.16 12.79 14.26
N GLU A 59 14.46 12.95 14.05
CA GLU A 59 15.17 14.22 14.29
C GLU A 59 14.62 15.33 13.39
N SER A 60 14.46 15.06 12.09
CA SER A 60 13.86 16.02 11.16
C SER A 60 12.44 16.41 11.57
N ILE A 61 11.63 15.45 12.00
CA ILE A 61 10.27 15.73 12.48
C ILE A 61 10.29 16.52 13.79
N ARG A 62 11.27 16.31 14.66
CA ARG A 62 11.42 17.08 15.90
C ARG A 62 11.70 18.54 15.60
N GLU A 63 12.54 18.83 14.62
CA GLU A 63 12.97 20.17 14.25
C GLU A 63 11.93 20.89 13.37
N TYR A 64 11.45 20.24 12.31
CA TYR A 64 10.61 20.90 11.28
C TYR A 64 9.15 20.45 11.30
N GLY A 65 8.79 19.45 12.12
CA GLY A 65 7.48 18.80 12.03
C GLY A 65 7.34 17.87 10.84
N VAL A 66 6.14 17.35 10.62
CA VAL A 66 5.82 16.50 9.47
C VAL A 66 5.48 17.39 8.28
N LEU A 67 6.39 17.50 7.32
CA LEU A 67 6.25 18.39 6.16
C LEU A 67 5.23 17.88 5.12
N VAL A 68 5.14 16.56 4.95
CA VAL A 68 4.20 15.93 4.00
C VAL A 68 3.11 15.21 4.79
N PRO A 69 1.83 15.57 4.63
CA PRO A 69 0.74 14.94 5.38
C PRO A 69 0.61 13.45 5.02
N SER A 70 0.18 12.66 6.00
CA SER A 70 -0.15 11.25 5.82
C SER A 70 -1.59 11.09 5.35
N ILE A 71 -1.95 9.93 4.80
CA ILE A 71 -3.30 9.64 4.36
C ILE A 71 -3.93 8.64 5.32
N VAL A 72 -5.13 8.97 5.80
CA VAL A 72 -5.92 8.14 6.70
C VAL A 72 -7.34 8.01 6.18
N ARG A 73 -8.06 6.97 6.61
CA ARG A 73 -9.50 6.85 6.42
C ARG A 73 -10.22 6.81 7.77
N PRO A 74 -11.47 7.29 7.87
CA PRO A 74 -12.24 7.18 9.08
C PRO A 74 -12.68 5.73 9.32
N LEU A 75 -12.77 5.35 10.61
CA LEU A 75 -13.36 4.10 11.08
C LEU A 75 -14.72 4.38 11.71
N GLU A 76 -15.57 3.36 11.82
CA GLU A 76 -16.93 3.48 12.39
C GLU A 76 -16.95 3.97 13.84
N ASN A 77 -15.88 3.73 14.60
CA ASN A 77 -15.73 4.16 15.99
C ASN A 77 -15.29 5.62 16.17
N GLY A 78 -15.14 6.37 15.10
CA GLY A 78 -14.65 7.75 15.11
C GLY A 78 -13.12 7.89 15.18
N GLU A 79 -12.38 6.79 15.12
CA GLU A 79 -10.92 6.75 14.97
C GLU A 79 -10.52 6.68 13.50
N TYR A 80 -9.23 6.57 13.23
CA TYR A 80 -8.70 6.60 11.87
C TYR A 80 -7.75 5.44 11.61
N GLU A 81 -7.79 4.88 10.40
CA GLU A 81 -6.82 3.90 9.94
C GLU A 81 -5.82 4.54 8.98
N MET A 82 -4.54 4.33 9.24
CA MET A 82 -3.44 4.84 8.41
C MET A 82 -3.35 4.08 7.10
N ILE A 83 -3.50 4.77 5.97
CA ILE A 83 -3.34 4.19 4.64
C ILE A 83 -1.91 4.39 4.13
N SER A 84 -1.37 5.60 4.26
CA SER A 84 0.00 5.93 3.85
C SER A 84 0.67 6.83 4.88
N GLY A 85 1.94 6.55 5.19
CA GLY A 85 2.73 7.35 6.13
C GLY A 85 3.08 6.65 7.45
N HIS A 86 3.00 5.34 7.53
CA HIS A 86 3.32 4.55 8.74
C HIS A 86 4.70 4.88 9.34
N ARG A 87 5.74 5.07 8.50
CA ARG A 87 7.07 5.49 8.99
C ARG A 87 7.03 6.89 9.61
N ARG A 88 6.29 7.83 9.00
CA ARG A 88 6.13 9.21 9.53
C ARG A 88 5.39 9.21 10.86
N ARG A 89 4.34 8.39 11.00
CA ARG A 89 3.65 8.23 12.29
C ARG A 89 4.59 7.70 13.36
N TYR A 90 5.33 6.63 13.08
CA TYR A 90 6.28 6.05 14.03
C TYR A 90 7.39 7.05 14.39
N ALA A 91 7.98 7.73 13.41
CA ALA A 91 8.99 8.77 13.65
C ALA A 91 8.42 9.96 14.45
N SER A 92 7.14 10.32 14.27
CA SER A 92 6.47 11.36 15.09
C SER A 92 6.34 10.94 16.55
N MET A 93 6.06 9.66 16.81
CA MET A 93 6.06 9.12 18.19
C MET A 93 7.45 9.19 18.81
N LEU A 94 8.50 8.80 18.08
CA LEU A 94 9.90 8.90 18.52
C LEU A 94 10.33 10.36 18.75
N ALA A 95 9.79 11.28 17.96
CA ALA A 95 10.04 12.72 18.12
C ALA A 95 9.27 13.36 19.28
N GLY A 96 8.40 12.61 19.97
CA GLY A 96 7.59 13.12 21.09
C GLY A 96 6.46 14.05 20.64
N LYS A 97 5.99 13.94 19.40
CA LYS A 97 4.83 14.71 18.91
C LYS A 97 3.53 14.02 19.38
N GLU A 98 2.54 14.82 19.73
CA GLU A 98 1.21 14.32 20.12
C GLU A 98 0.26 14.24 18.92
N THR A 99 0.48 15.07 17.90
CA THR A 99 -0.36 15.17 16.71
C THR A 99 0.47 15.10 15.44
N MET A 100 -0.18 14.77 14.32
CA MET A 100 0.45 14.84 12.99
C MET A 100 -0.54 15.34 11.92
N PRO A 101 -0.03 15.99 10.84
CA PRO A 101 -0.87 16.39 9.73
C PRO A 101 -1.28 15.18 8.88
N VAL A 102 -2.58 15.12 8.58
CA VAL A 102 -3.16 14.06 7.75
C VAL A 102 -4.17 14.62 6.76
N ILE A 103 -4.39 13.88 5.68
CA ILE A 103 -5.50 14.03 4.76
C ILE A 103 -6.47 12.88 5.04
N VAL A 104 -7.72 13.19 5.34
CA VAL A 104 -8.76 12.19 5.53
C VAL A 104 -9.42 11.90 4.19
N ARG A 105 -9.44 10.63 3.79
CA ARG A 105 -10.13 10.15 2.61
C ARG A 105 -11.08 9.02 2.97
N GLU A 106 -12.32 9.15 2.58
CA GLU A 106 -13.28 8.05 2.66
C GLU A 106 -12.99 7.03 1.57
N MET A 107 -12.79 5.78 1.96
CA MET A 107 -12.59 4.67 1.03
C MET A 107 -12.98 3.35 1.66
N ASP A 108 -13.47 2.43 0.83
CA ASP A 108 -13.77 1.06 1.26
C ASP A 108 -12.49 0.24 1.49
N ASP A 109 -12.61 -0.96 2.06
CA ASP A 109 -11.48 -1.82 2.43
C ASP A 109 -10.64 -2.24 1.23
N ASP A 110 -11.27 -2.49 0.10
CA ASP A 110 -10.56 -2.92 -1.11
C ASP A 110 -9.74 -1.76 -1.69
N THR A 111 -10.35 -0.57 -1.79
CA THR A 111 -9.66 0.65 -2.25
C THR A 111 -8.53 1.04 -1.31
N ALA A 112 -8.76 0.98 0.00
CA ALA A 112 -7.74 1.25 1.02
C ALA A 112 -6.56 0.28 0.93
N THR A 113 -6.83 -1.01 0.68
CA THR A 113 -5.80 -2.03 0.50
C THR A 113 -4.96 -1.76 -0.75
N ILE A 114 -5.59 -1.47 -1.89
CA ILE A 114 -4.90 -1.17 -3.14
C ILE A 114 -4.00 0.06 -2.95
N PHE A 115 -4.56 1.14 -2.39
CA PHE A 115 -3.83 2.38 -2.19
C PHE A 115 -2.64 2.21 -1.24
N MET A 116 -2.82 1.48 -0.11
CA MET A 116 -1.75 1.17 0.83
C MET A 116 -0.63 0.39 0.16
N VAL A 117 -0.96 -0.63 -0.64
CA VAL A 117 0.03 -1.43 -1.36
C VAL A 117 0.79 -0.57 -2.37
N ASP A 118 0.10 0.20 -3.21
CA ASP A 118 0.72 1.00 -4.27
C ASP A 118 1.65 2.07 -3.72
N SER A 119 1.26 2.76 -2.65
CA SER A 119 2.10 3.75 -1.99
C SER A 119 3.40 3.18 -1.41
N ASN A 120 3.50 1.87 -1.25
CA ASN A 120 4.67 1.20 -0.68
C ASN A 120 5.49 0.40 -1.71
N LEU A 121 4.87 -0.11 -2.80
CA LEU A 121 5.57 -0.93 -3.81
C LEU A 121 6.69 -0.18 -4.55
N GLN A 122 6.69 1.15 -4.50
CA GLN A 122 7.71 1.99 -5.13
C GLN A 122 8.97 2.18 -4.28
N ARG A 123 9.00 1.63 -3.06
CA ARG A 123 10.20 1.69 -2.22
C ARG A 123 11.32 0.85 -2.82
N GLU A 124 12.55 1.35 -2.77
CA GLU A 124 13.72 0.65 -3.31
C GLU A 124 14.01 -0.67 -2.59
N HIS A 125 13.79 -0.71 -1.27
CA HIS A 125 14.11 -1.86 -0.42
C HIS A 125 12.86 -2.46 0.21
N ILE A 126 12.23 -3.41 -0.51
CA ILE A 126 11.12 -4.22 -0.02
C ILE A 126 11.58 -5.68 0.05
N LEU A 127 11.39 -6.31 1.20
CA LEU A 127 11.71 -7.74 1.35
C LEU A 127 10.83 -8.60 0.41
N PRO A 128 11.37 -9.70 -0.13
CA PRO A 128 10.60 -10.60 -1.00
C PRO A 128 9.30 -11.10 -0.36
N SER A 129 9.30 -11.38 0.96
CA SER A 129 8.12 -11.79 1.72
C SER A 129 7.07 -10.69 1.84
N GLU A 130 7.50 -9.45 2.08
CA GLU A 130 6.62 -8.29 2.14
C GLU A 130 5.97 -8.03 0.78
N ARG A 131 6.77 -8.09 -0.30
CA ARG A 131 6.30 -7.96 -1.68
C ARG A 131 5.30 -9.06 -2.04
N ALA A 132 5.57 -10.30 -1.64
CA ALA A 132 4.68 -11.44 -1.86
C ALA A 132 3.31 -11.23 -1.19
N LYS A 133 3.31 -10.80 0.08
CA LYS A 133 2.10 -10.51 0.84
C LYS A 133 1.33 -9.34 0.24
N ALA A 134 2.03 -8.26 -0.12
CA ALA A 134 1.46 -7.08 -0.74
C ALA A 134 0.76 -7.40 -2.08
N TYR A 135 1.40 -8.18 -2.95
CA TYR A 135 0.78 -8.62 -4.20
C TYR A 135 -0.46 -9.47 -3.97
N GLN A 136 -0.43 -10.37 -3.00
CA GLN A 136 -1.60 -11.19 -2.67
C GLN A 136 -2.77 -10.31 -2.20
N MET A 137 -2.52 -9.37 -1.29
CA MET A 137 -3.54 -8.44 -0.80
C MET A 137 -4.14 -7.60 -1.94
N LYS A 138 -3.31 -7.06 -2.84
CA LYS A 138 -3.78 -6.28 -3.99
C LYS A 138 -4.62 -7.14 -4.96
N VAL A 139 -4.18 -8.36 -5.26
CA VAL A 139 -4.96 -9.31 -6.10
C VAL A 139 -6.32 -9.62 -5.50
N GLU A 140 -6.39 -9.85 -4.19
CA GLU A 140 -7.64 -10.14 -3.50
C GLU A 140 -8.58 -8.94 -3.51
N ALA A 141 -8.09 -7.74 -3.22
CA ALA A 141 -8.87 -6.51 -3.25
C ALA A 141 -9.45 -6.21 -4.65
N ILE A 142 -8.63 -6.31 -5.72
CA ILE A 142 -9.11 -6.10 -7.10
C ILE A 142 -10.19 -7.12 -7.48
N LYS A 143 -10.05 -8.36 -7.06
CA LYS A 143 -11.07 -9.39 -7.32
C LYS A 143 -12.38 -9.08 -6.61
N HIS A 144 -12.33 -8.67 -5.34
CA HIS A 144 -13.52 -8.29 -4.58
C HIS A 144 -14.25 -7.12 -5.25
N GLN A 145 -13.54 -6.09 -5.69
CA GLN A 145 -14.12 -4.97 -6.44
C GLN A 145 -14.77 -5.44 -7.75
N GLY A 146 -14.11 -6.34 -8.49
CA GLY A 146 -14.66 -6.91 -9.71
C GLY A 146 -15.95 -7.73 -9.47
N GLN A 147 -16.04 -8.46 -8.37
CA GLN A 147 -17.23 -9.20 -7.97
C GLN A 147 -18.39 -8.27 -7.58
N LYS A 148 -18.14 -7.23 -6.77
CA LYS A 148 -19.13 -6.22 -6.39
C LYS A 148 -19.75 -5.55 -7.63
N ARG A 149 -18.93 -5.13 -8.60
CA ARG A 149 -19.40 -4.53 -9.86
C ARG A 149 -20.18 -5.49 -10.75
N SER A 150 -19.87 -6.79 -10.73
CA SER A 150 -20.58 -7.79 -11.54
C SER A 150 -21.96 -8.16 -10.99
N VAL A 151 -22.22 -7.90 -9.71
CA VAL A 151 -23.55 -8.05 -9.10
C VAL A 151 -24.48 -6.90 -9.53
N GLU A 152 -23.92 -5.71 -9.75
CA GLU A 152 -24.67 -4.52 -10.20
C GLU A 152 -24.91 -4.51 -11.73
N THR A 153 -24.06 -5.17 -12.49
CA THR A 153 -24.19 -5.30 -13.96
C THR A 153 -24.34 -6.77 -14.34
N THR A 154 -25.35 -7.10 -15.13
CA THR A 154 -25.73 -8.46 -15.58
C THR A 154 -24.66 -9.20 -16.42
N SER A 155 -23.42 -8.69 -16.46
CA SER A 155 -22.29 -9.26 -17.22
C SER A 155 -21.27 -9.87 -16.26
N ARG A 156 -21.33 -11.17 -16.13
CA ARG A 156 -20.40 -12.01 -15.37
C ARG A 156 -19.00 -12.04 -16.02
N GLN A 157 -18.15 -11.05 -15.75
CA GLN A 157 -16.72 -11.13 -16.04
C GLN A 157 -15.96 -11.33 -14.72
N VAL A 158 -15.80 -12.59 -14.32
CA VAL A 158 -14.88 -12.97 -13.24
C VAL A 158 -13.46 -12.80 -13.78
N VAL A 159 -12.81 -11.69 -13.39
CA VAL A 159 -11.40 -11.46 -13.73
C VAL A 159 -10.56 -12.53 -13.05
N GLY A 160 -9.87 -13.36 -13.83
CA GLY A 160 -9.08 -14.48 -13.32
C GLY A 160 -7.84 -13.99 -12.55
N LYS A 161 -7.35 -14.82 -11.60
CA LYS A 161 -6.13 -14.52 -10.82
C LYS A 161 -4.90 -14.23 -11.72
N LEU A 162 -4.86 -14.81 -12.91
CA LEU A 162 -3.82 -14.63 -13.91
C LEU A 162 -3.89 -13.24 -14.56
N GLU A 163 -5.08 -12.77 -14.88
CA GLU A 163 -5.31 -11.47 -15.50
C GLU A 163 -4.99 -10.33 -14.53
N VAL A 164 -5.40 -10.45 -13.27
CA VAL A 164 -5.06 -9.46 -12.22
C VAL A 164 -3.55 -9.42 -11.98
N ALA A 165 -2.87 -10.56 -11.93
CA ALA A 165 -1.41 -10.60 -11.78
C ALA A 165 -0.67 -9.97 -12.99
N ALA A 166 -1.25 -10.07 -14.19
CA ALA A 166 -0.69 -9.39 -15.36
C ALA A 166 -0.87 -7.87 -15.26
N LEU A 167 -2.05 -7.39 -14.85
CA LEU A 167 -2.31 -5.96 -14.63
C LEU A 167 -1.33 -5.36 -13.60
N ILE A 168 -1.15 -6.03 -12.45
CA ILE A 168 -0.20 -5.58 -11.43
C ILE A 168 1.24 -5.58 -11.99
N GLY A 169 1.59 -6.61 -12.77
CA GLY A 169 2.90 -6.69 -13.40
C GLY A 169 3.19 -5.50 -14.33
N ASP A 170 2.23 -5.16 -15.18
CA ASP A 170 2.34 -4.04 -16.12
C ASP A 170 2.52 -2.70 -15.40
N GLU A 171 1.80 -2.46 -14.29
CA GLU A 171 1.94 -1.24 -13.47
C GLU A 171 3.36 -1.05 -12.89
N ILE A 172 4.02 -2.12 -12.52
CA ILE A 172 5.33 -2.09 -11.85
C ILE A 172 6.50 -2.45 -12.79
N GLY A 173 6.24 -2.58 -14.09
CA GLY A 173 7.25 -2.95 -15.08
C GLY A 173 7.76 -4.39 -14.95
N GLN A 174 6.93 -5.31 -14.42
CA GLN A 174 7.25 -6.72 -14.26
C GLN A 174 6.24 -7.62 -15.02
N SER A 175 6.62 -8.86 -15.29
CA SER A 175 5.67 -9.80 -15.88
C SER A 175 4.67 -10.34 -14.84
N GLY A 176 3.43 -10.60 -15.24
CA GLY A 176 2.43 -11.25 -14.38
C GLY A 176 2.90 -12.60 -13.82
N ARG A 177 3.76 -13.33 -14.56
CA ARG A 177 4.41 -14.56 -14.06
C ARG A 177 5.34 -14.29 -12.89
N GLN A 178 6.03 -13.17 -12.89
CA GLN A 178 6.91 -12.77 -11.79
C GLN A 178 6.12 -12.40 -10.55
N VAL A 179 5.01 -11.67 -10.69
CA VAL A 179 4.07 -11.40 -9.60
C VAL A 179 3.57 -12.70 -8.97
N GLN A 180 3.18 -13.68 -9.79
CA GLN A 180 2.74 -15.00 -9.29
C GLN A 180 3.84 -15.77 -8.57
N ARG A 181 5.09 -15.70 -9.05
CA ARG A 181 6.23 -16.32 -8.36
C ARG A 181 6.41 -15.72 -6.97
N PHE A 182 6.34 -14.39 -6.84
CA PHE A 182 6.38 -13.76 -5.52
C PHE A 182 5.24 -14.24 -4.61
N MET A 183 4.00 -14.27 -5.10
CA MET A 183 2.86 -14.73 -4.31
C MET A 183 3.02 -16.18 -3.79
N ARG A 184 3.73 -17.05 -4.52
CA ARG A 184 4.00 -18.43 -4.06
C ARG A 184 4.86 -18.46 -2.80
N LEU A 185 5.66 -17.42 -2.50
CA LEU A 185 6.43 -17.35 -1.26
C LEU A 185 5.53 -17.36 -0.01
N ASN A 186 4.29 -16.89 -0.12
CA ASN A 186 3.32 -16.92 0.98
C ASN A 186 2.90 -18.36 1.38
N ASN A 187 3.20 -19.37 0.55
CA ASN A 187 2.94 -20.77 0.85
C ASN A 187 4.12 -21.46 1.58
N LEU A 188 5.23 -20.75 1.77
CA LEU A 188 6.37 -21.29 2.51
C LEU A 188 6.07 -21.26 4.01
N ILE A 189 6.62 -22.25 4.72
CA ILE A 189 6.57 -22.26 6.19
C ILE A 189 7.39 -21.07 6.74
N PRO A 190 6.98 -20.49 7.88
CA PRO A 190 7.60 -19.28 8.42
C PRO A 190 9.12 -19.38 8.57
N GLU A 191 9.63 -20.53 9.00
CA GLU A 191 11.06 -20.76 9.21
C GLU A 191 11.87 -20.65 7.91
N ILE A 192 11.34 -21.14 6.80
CA ILE A 192 11.99 -21.02 5.48
C ILE A 192 11.88 -19.57 4.99
N LEU A 193 10.74 -18.93 5.22
CA LEU A 193 10.51 -17.54 4.83
C LEU A 193 11.49 -16.61 5.58
N ASP A 194 11.73 -16.84 6.87
CA ASP A 194 12.68 -16.08 7.69
C ASP A 194 14.13 -16.26 7.23
N ILE A 195 14.55 -17.48 6.92
CA ILE A 195 15.88 -17.77 6.35
C ILE A 195 16.06 -17.00 5.03
N TRP A 196 15.02 -16.94 4.22
CA TRP A 196 15.04 -16.29 2.91
C TRP A 196 15.12 -14.76 3.02
N THR A 197 14.50 -14.19 4.05
CA THR A 197 14.42 -12.74 4.25
C THR A 197 15.59 -12.17 5.05
N THR A 198 16.24 -12.97 5.92
CA THR A 198 17.33 -12.54 6.80
C THR A 198 18.72 -12.68 6.21
N ARG A 199 18.93 -13.51 5.19
CA ARG A 199 20.23 -13.59 4.50
C ARG A 199 20.46 -12.34 3.67
N LYS A 200 21.04 -11.33 4.29
CA LYS A 200 21.60 -10.15 3.63
C LYS A 200 22.62 -10.59 2.56
N GLY A 201 22.37 -10.23 1.33
CA GLY A 201 23.40 -10.06 0.31
C GLY A 201 23.55 -11.13 -0.76
N ASP A 202 23.09 -12.39 -0.59
CA ASP A 202 23.39 -13.48 -1.55
C ASP A 202 22.18 -14.06 -2.29
N VAL A 203 21.05 -13.37 -2.31
CA VAL A 203 19.79 -13.89 -2.90
C VAL A 203 19.78 -13.83 -4.44
N HIS A 204 20.87 -13.40 -5.07
CA HIS A 204 20.92 -13.31 -6.55
C HIS A 204 21.16 -14.67 -7.25
N ARG A 205 21.23 -15.79 -6.51
CA ARG A 205 21.63 -17.10 -7.07
C ARG A 205 20.82 -18.30 -6.66
N ILE A 206 19.53 -18.17 -6.38
CA ILE A 206 18.68 -19.34 -6.34
C ILE A 206 17.88 -19.37 -7.64
N TYR A 207 18.43 -20.04 -8.63
CA TYR A 207 17.71 -20.49 -9.81
C TYR A 207 16.63 -21.45 -9.33
N PHE A 208 15.38 -21.06 -9.51
CA PHE A 208 14.25 -21.97 -9.38
C PHE A 208 14.37 -23.05 -10.46
N LEU A 209 14.68 -24.29 -10.04
CA LEU A 209 14.42 -25.50 -10.81
C LEU A 209 12.93 -25.71 -11.01
#